data_7b68fea2d57dd48b6d480fddf076f376
#
_entry.id   7b68fea2d57dd48b6d480fddf076f376
#
_cell.length_a   1.000
_cell.length_b   1.000
_cell.length_c   1.000
_cell.angle_alpha   90.00
_cell.angle_beta   90.00
_cell.angle_gamma   90.00
#
_symmetry.space_group_name_H-M   'P 1'
#
loop_
_entity.id
_entity.type
_entity.pdbx_description
1 polymer ?
#
loop_
_entity_poly.entity_id
_entity_poly.type
_entity_poly.pdbx_seq_one_letter_code
_entity_poly.pdbx_strand_id
1 'polypeptide(L)'
;MVRLAAHGVAVDVPRGWEGRILRRAASHPAEQARTVMHVASFPLPEERGDFGVGVTELMRSGDVFVSLFEYGPESVGQPMFAAQGVPHLTPDLFSARRLQRTLSGQVGCQMFFTASTRPFCLYVVIAGRIHVRPLVTQLNTMLQQLDLAA
;
A
#
# COMPACT_ATOMS: atom_id res chain seq x y z
N MET A 1 1.50 -16.76 8.89
CA MET A 1 0.89 -15.49 8.48
C MET A 1 -0.21 -15.12 9.46
N VAL A 2 -0.51 -13.84 9.55
CA VAL A 2 -1.54 -13.31 10.45
C VAL A 2 -2.56 -12.56 9.62
N ARG A 3 -3.84 -12.87 9.83
CA ARG A 3 -4.91 -12.13 9.16
C ARG A 3 -5.31 -10.91 9.99
N LEU A 4 -5.21 -9.75 9.40
CA LEU A 4 -5.71 -8.49 9.95
C LEU A 4 -7.00 -8.13 9.24
N ALA A 5 -7.99 -7.65 10.01
CA ALA A 5 -9.25 -7.18 9.45
C ALA A 5 -9.75 -5.98 10.26
N ALA A 6 -9.97 -4.86 9.59
CA ALA A 6 -10.55 -3.66 10.19
C ALA A 6 -11.02 -2.71 9.08
N HIS A 7 -12.05 -1.93 9.38
CA HIS A 7 -12.52 -0.85 8.52
C HIS A 7 -12.79 -1.27 7.07
N GLY A 8 -13.32 -2.48 6.89
CA GLY A 8 -13.65 -3.01 5.57
C GLY A 8 -12.45 -3.49 4.76
N VAL A 9 -11.31 -3.72 5.40
CA VAL A 9 -10.10 -4.24 4.77
C VAL A 9 -9.64 -5.47 5.54
N ALA A 10 -9.32 -6.55 4.84
CA ALA A 10 -8.73 -7.73 5.44
C ALA A 10 -7.53 -8.18 4.60
N VAL A 11 -6.43 -8.50 5.25
CA VAL A 11 -5.18 -8.87 4.61
C VAL A 11 -4.48 -9.97 5.40
N ASP A 12 -3.85 -10.90 4.67
CA ASP A 12 -2.97 -11.92 5.25
C ASP A 12 -1.54 -11.38 5.25
N VAL A 13 -1.07 -10.97 6.43
CA VAL A 13 0.28 -10.41 6.58
C VAL A 13 1.29 -11.57 6.60
N PRO A 14 2.31 -11.55 5.73
CA PRO A 14 3.32 -12.59 5.72
C PRO A 14 4.03 -12.74 7.07
N ARG A 15 4.50 -13.94 7.34
CA ARG A 15 5.24 -14.22 8.57
C ARG A 15 6.47 -13.32 8.68
N GLY A 16 6.67 -12.72 9.84
CA GLY A 16 7.79 -11.81 10.09
C GLY A 16 7.57 -10.39 9.62
N TRP A 17 6.48 -10.13 8.92
CA TRP A 17 6.11 -8.77 8.53
C TRP A 17 5.16 -8.16 9.54
N GLU A 18 5.05 -6.84 9.53
CA GLU A 18 4.08 -6.10 10.32
C GLU A 18 3.00 -5.49 9.46
N GLY A 19 1.78 -5.45 9.98
CA GLY A 19 0.67 -4.79 9.33
C GLY A 19 -0.11 -3.93 10.30
N ARG A 20 -0.69 -2.84 9.80
CA ARG A 20 -1.57 -1.95 10.54
C ARG A 20 -2.68 -1.49 9.61
N ILE A 21 -3.91 -1.50 10.11
CA ILE A 21 -5.05 -0.90 9.42
C ILE A 21 -5.59 0.18 10.35
N LEU A 22 -5.69 1.40 9.84
CA LEU A 22 -6.09 2.54 10.65
C LEU A 22 -7.08 3.41 9.89
N ARG A 23 -7.79 4.24 10.64
CA ARG A 23 -8.64 5.28 10.09
C ARG A 23 -8.04 6.64 10.39
N ARG A 24 -7.83 7.41 9.34
CA ARG A 24 -7.45 8.82 9.48
C ARG A 24 -8.70 9.64 9.71
N ALA A 25 -8.71 10.40 10.80
CA ALA A 25 -9.80 11.34 11.07
C ALA A 25 -9.88 12.36 9.94
N ALA A 26 -11.13 12.76 9.60
CA ALA A 26 -11.34 13.81 8.63
C ALA A 26 -10.77 15.13 9.16
N SER A 27 -10.12 15.90 8.27
CA SER A 27 -9.61 17.25 8.59
C SER A 27 -10.74 18.27 8.66
N HIS A 28 -11.88 17.97 8.09
CA HIS A 28 -13.06 18.80 7.92
C HIS A 28 -14.32 18.06 8.34
N PRO A 29 -15.32 18.72 8.96
CA PRO A 29 -16.57 18.04 9.32
C PRO A 29 -17.32 17.44 8.14
N ALA A 30 -17.10 17.98 6.92
CA ALA A 30 -17.75 17.47 5.70
C ALA A 30 -17.04 16.28 5.08
N GLU A 31 -15.83 15.97 5.52
CA GLU A 31 -15.05 14.85 5.00
C GLU A 31 -15.32 13.59 5.82
N GLN A 32 -15.24 12.44 5.15
CA GLN A 32 -15.28 11.14 5.83
C GLN A 32 -13.87 10.71 6.22
N ALA A 33 -13.76 9.94 7.31
CA ALA A 33 -12.51 9.32 7.70
C ALA A 33 -12.01 8.38 6.59
N ARG A 34 -10.69 8.31 6.40
CA ARG A 34 -10.05 7.48 5.38
C ARG A 34 -9.47 6.23 6.00
N THR A 35 -9.58 5.12 5.29
CA THR A 35 -8.94 3.87 5.70
C THR A 35 -7.55 3.79 5.06
N VAL A 36 -6.56 3.45 5.88
CA VAL A 36 -5.17 3.28 5.43
C VAL A 36 -4.66 1.96 5.96
N MET A 37 -4.04 1.16 5.08
CA MET A 37 -3.36 -0.07 5.47
C MET A 37 -1.86 0.09 5.22
N HIS A 38 -1.05 -0.23 6.20
CA HIS A 38 0.40 -0.33 6.04
C HIS A 38 0.86 -1.75 6.33
N VAL A 39 1.69 -2.29 5.45
CA VAL A 39 2.35 -3.59 5.63
C VAL A 39 3.83 -3.40 5.29
N ALA A 40 4.72 -3.95 6.11
CA ALA A 40 6.15 -3.83 5.90
C ALA A 40 6.88 -5.09 6.34
N SER A 41 8.02 -5.37 5.69
CA SER A 41 8.89 -6.49 6.06
C SER A 41 9.76 -6.18 7.30
N PHE A 42 9.58 -5.03 7.90
CA PHE A 42 10.34 -4.54 9.05
C PHE A 42 9.39 -3.84 10.02
N PRO A 43 9.82 -3.56 11.27
CA PRO A 43 8.94 -2.91 12.25
C PRO A 43 8.49 -1.52 11.79
N LEU A 44 7.18 -1.29 11.83
CA LEU A 44 6.59 -0.01 11.49
C LEU A 44 6.69 0.96 12.68
N PRO A 45 7.23 2.17 12.51
CA PRO A 45 7.17 3.19 13.56
C PRO A 45 5.71 3.63 13.77
N GLU A 46 5.35 3.99 15.00
CA GLU A 46 3.99 4.43 15.31
C GLU A 46 3.65 5.73 14.58
N GLU A 47 4.56 6.70 14.60
CA GLU A 47 4.38 7.94 13.87
C GLU A 47 4.90 7.77 12.46
N ARG A 48 3.99 7.84 11.48
CA ARG A 48 4.34 7.68 10.08
C ARG A 48 3.31 8.36 9.19
N GLY A 49 3.77 8.83 8.04
CA GLY A 49 2.89 9.35 7.00
C GLY A 49 2.14 8.24 6.26
N ASP A 50 1.04 8.59 5.63
CA ASP A 50 0.19 7.63 4.92
C ASP A 50 0.92 6.95 3.77
N PHE A 51 1.88 7.62 3.16
CA PHE A 51 2.68 7.08 2.05
C PHE A 51 4.15 6.88 2.44
N GLY A 52 4.44 6.66 3.73
CA GLY A 52 5.72 6.19 4.18
C GLY A 52 6.72 7.25 4.66
N VAL A 53 6.28 8.51 4.84
CA VAL A 53 7.15 9.50 5.49
C VAL A 53 7.46 9.00 6.90
N GLY A 54 8.74 8.98 7.26
CA GLY A 54 9.21 8.42 8.53
C GLY A 54 9.40 6.91 8.51
N VAL A 55 9.05 6.22 7.43
CA VAL A 55 9.16 4.76 7.27
C VAL A 55 10.24 4.40 6.27
N THR A 56 10.16 4.98 5.07
CA THR A 56 11.06 4.59 3.96
C THR A 56 12.52 4.93 4.24
N GLU A 57 12.78 5.91 5.13
CA GLU A 57 14.12 6.23 5.58
C GLU A 57 14.76 5.11 6.43
N LEU A 58 13.94 4.24 7.02
CA LEU A 58 14.40 3.13 7.87
C LEU A 58 14.66 1.84 7.09
N MET A 59 14.30 1.81 5.81
CA MET A 59 14.39 0.60 5.00
C MET A 59 15.83 0.22 4.73
N ARG A 60 16.10 -1.07 4.83
CA ARG A 60 17.37 -1.69 4.46
C ARG A 60 17.20 -2.46 3.16
N SER A 61 18.31 -2.79 2.50
CA SER A 61 18.28 -3.60 1.27
C SER A 61 17.45 -4.87 1.49
N GLY A 62 16.50 -5.11 0.61
CA GLY A 62 15.58 -6.25 0.70
C GLY A 62 14.29 -5.96 1.43
N ASP A 63 14.13 -4.77 2.03
CA ASP A 63 12.89 -4.41 2.69
C ASP A 63 11.84 -3.93 1.70
N VAL A 64 10.58 -4.09 2.10
CA VAL A 64 9.42 -3.60 1.36
C VAL A 64 8.44 -2.90 2.29
N PHE A 65 7.86 -1.81 1.80
CA PHE A 65 6.79 -1.08 2.45
C PHE A 65 5.60 -0.97 1.50
N VAL A 66 4.42 -1.28 2.00
CA VAL A 66 3.16 -1.23 1.25
C VAL A 66 2.20 -0.27 1.95
N SER A 67 1.64 0.66 1.20
CA SER A 67 0.53 1.49 1.65
C SER A 67 -0.67 1.29 0.73
N LEU A 68 -1.83 1.07 1.32
CA LEU A 68 -3.11 1.09 0.62
C LEU A 68 -3.94 2.21 1.24
N PHE A 69 -4.24 3.22 0.44
CA PHE A 69 -4.95 4.41 0.89
C PHE A 69 -6.30 4.51 0.20
N GLU A 70 -7.36 4.63 0.98
CA GLU A 70 -8.72 4.81 0.44
C GLU A 70 -9.02 6.30 0.29
N TYR A 71 -9.46 6.69 -0.90
CA TYR A 71 -9.93 8.05 -1.19
C TYR A 71 -11.42 8.18 -0.91
N GLY A 72 -11.92 9.40 -0.94
CA GLY A 72 -13.35 9.65 -0.73
C GLY A 72 -14.22 9.06 -1.84
N PRO A 73 -15.48 8.72 -1.54
CA PRO A 73 -16.37 8.06 -2.50
C PRO A 73 -16.64 8.90 -3.75
N GLU A 74 -16.45 10.21 -3.68
CA GLU A 74 -16.57 11.11 -4.85
C GLU A 74 -15.52 10.84 -5.91
N SER A 75 -14.43 10.14 -5.58
CA SER A 75 -13.39 9.77 -6.53
C SER A 75 -13.79 8.60 -7.44
N VAL A 76 -14.78 7.82 -7.05
CA VAL A 76 -15.28 6.72 -7.89
C VAL A 76 -15.85 7.28 -9.18
N GLY A 77 -15.43 6.70 -10.30
CA GLY A 77 -15.85 7.19 -11.62
C GLY A 77 -14.90 8.20 -12.25
N GLN A 78 -13.95 8.74 -11.49
CA GLN A 78 -12.90 9.58 -12.09
C GLN A 78 -11.94 8.70 -12.91
N PRO A 79 -11.38 9.23 -14.02
CA PRO A 79 -10.50 8.45 -14.90
C PRO A 79 -9.31 7.81 -14.17
N MET A 80 -8.76 8.49 -13.16
CA MET A 80 -7.63 7.99 -12.38
C MET A 80 -7.96 6.64 -11.70
N PHE A 81 -9.22 6.41 -11.33
CA PHE A 81 -9.67 5.22 -10.61
C PHE A 81 -10.43 4.24 -11.51
N ALA A 82 -10.24 4.34 -12.84
CA ALA A 82 -10.99 3.51 -13.80
C ALA A 82 -10.63 2.03 -13.75
N ALA A 83 -9.39 1.70 -13.38
CA ALA A 83 -8.97 0.30 -13.25
C ALA A 83 -9.78 -0.40 -12.17
N GLN A 84 -10.26 -1.62 -12.45
CA GLN A 84 -11.14 -2.36 -11.55
C GLN A 84 -10.40 -3.54 -10.92
N GLY A 85 -10.58 -3.69 -9.61
CA GLY A 85 -10.01 -4.78 -8.84
C GLY A 85 -8.60 -4.50 -8.34
N VAL A 86 -8.15 -5.33 -7.40
CA VAL A 86 -6.82 -5.21 -6.81
C VAL A 86 -5.77 -5.47 -7.89
N PRO A 87 -4.77 -4.58 -8.05
CA PRO A 87 -3.78 -4.74 -9.10
C PRO A 87 -2.93 -6.00 -8.94
N HIS A 88 -2.51 -6.54 -10.08
CA HIS A 88 -1.45 -7.53 -10.16
C HIS A 88 -0.15 -6.81 -10.49
N LEU A 89 0.89 -7.04 -9.70
CA LEU A 89 2.16 -6.34 -9.86
C LEU A 89 3.11 -7.12 -10.77
N THR A 90 3.88 -6.37 -11.56
CA THR A 90 4.99 -6.91 -12.37
C THR A 90 6.25 -6.12 -12.06
N PRO A 91 7.46 -6.72 -12.21
CA PRO A 91 8.69 -6.03 -11.86
C PRO A 91 8.94 -4.72 -12.64
N ASP A 92 8.47 -4.63 -13.88
CA ASP A 92 8.62 -3.44 -14.72
C ASP A 92 7.85 -2.22 -14.24
N LEU A 93 6.88 -2.41 -13.33
CA LEU A 93 6.14 -1.30 -12.72
C LEU A 93 6.98 -0.49 -11.73
N PHE A 94 8.10 -1.03 -11.28
CA PHE A 94 8.91 -0.42 -10.24
C PHE A 94 10.03 0.43 -10.82
N SER A 95 10.06 1.71 -10.44
CA SER A 95 11.13 2.63 -10.82
C SER A 95 11.31 3.71 -9.75
N ALA A 96 12.46 4.37 -9.77
CA ALA A 96 12.73 5.50 -8.88
C ALA A 96 11.81 6.69 -9.17
N ARG A 97 11.33 6.82 -10.40
CA ARG A 97 10.44 7.92 -10.83
C ARG A 97 9.05 7.84 -10.21
N ARG A 98 8.66 6.66 -9.74
CA ARG A 98 7.33 6.42 -9.16
C ARG A 98 7.30 6.58 -7.65
N LEU A 99 8.45 6.87 -7.05
CA LEU A 99 8.54 7.17 -5.63
C LEU A 99 7.97 8.55 -5.36
N GLN A 100 7.15 8.67 -4.33
CA GLN A 100 6.71 9.98 -3.85
C GLN A 100 7.85 10.76 -3.22
N ARG A 101 8.81 10.03 -2.64
CA ARG A 101 10.05 10.59 -2.10
C ARG A 101 11.22 9.75 -2.60
N THR A 102 12.10 10.37 -3.36
CA THR A 102 13.27 9.68 -3.93
C THR A 102 14.34 9.48 -2.87
N LEU A 103 14.63 8.23 -2.54
CA LEU A 103 15.73 7.85 -1.68
C LEU A 103 16.64 6.88 -2.44
N SER A 104 17.93 7.02 -2.21
CA SER A 104 18.94 6.22 -2.92
C SER A 104 18.68 4.72 -2.74
N GLY A 105 18.76 3.97 -3.82
CA GLY A 105 18.59 2.51 -3.81
C GLY A 105 17.15 2.03 -3.74
N GLN A 106 16.17 2.93 -3.68
CA GLN A 106 14.76 2.55 -3.62
C GLN A 106 14.08 2.69 -4.98
N VAL A 107 13.13 1.80 -5.22
CA VAL A 107 12.22 1.87 -6.36
C VAL A 107 10.78 1.73 -5.87
N GLY A 108 9.85 2.30 -6.59
CA GLY A 108 8.46 2.31 -6.19
C GLY A 108 7.49 2.04 -7.32
N CYS A 109 6.29 1.70 -6.92
CA CYS A 109 5.14 1.48 -7.79
C CYS A 109 3.95 2.18 -7.17
N GLN A 110 3.16 2.87 -7.98
CA GLN A 110 1.95 3.55 -7.54
C GLN A 110 0.83 3.25 -8.51
N MET A 111 -0.28 2.69 -8.00
CA MET A 111 -1.40 2.29 -8.83
C MET A 111 -2.71 2.72 -8.19
N PHE A 112 -3.58 3.34 -9.00
CA PHE A 112 -4.92 3.76 -8.58
C PHE A 112 -5.93 2.79 -9.16
N PHE A 113 -6.95 2.43 -8.37
CA PHE A 113 -7.96 1.48 -8.80
C PHE A 113 -9.24 1.62 -7.97
N THR A 114 -10.31 1.01 -8.45
CA THR A 114 -11.57 0.88 -7.72
C THR A 114 -11.81 -0.60 -7.44
N ALA A 115 -12.12 -0.95 -6.21
CA ALA A 115 -12.50 -2.31 -5.84
C ALA A 115 -13.64 -2.23 -4.84
N SER A 116 -14.66 -3.08 -5.00
CA SER A 116 -15.86 -3.07 -4.13
C SER A 116 -16.48 -1.67 -4.03
N THR A 117 -16.53 -0.94 -5.13
CA THR A 117 -17.02 0.43 -5.24
C THR A 117 -16.26 1.45 -4.40
N ARG A 118 -15.02 1.14 -4.03
CA ARG A 118 -14.14 1.99 -3.21
C ARG A 118 -12.89 2.36 -3.98
N PRO A 119 -12.48 3.65 -3.97
CA PRO A 119 -11.29 4.11 -4.71
C PRO A 119 -10.05 4.04 -3.84
N PHE A 120 -9.00 3.42 -4.35
CA PHE A 120 -7.75 3.19 -3.62
C PHE A 120 -6.52 3.62 -4.42
N CYS A 121 -5.47 3.93 -3.68
CA CYS A 121 -4.10 3.96 -4.20
C CYS A 121 -3.28 2.87 -3.51
N LEU A 122 -2.66 2.02 -4.29
CA LEU A 122 -1.64 1.07 -3.82
C LEU A 122 -0.27 1.67 -4.10
N TYR A 123 0.52 1.88 -3.05
CA TYR A 123 1.87 2.42 -3.13
C TYR A 123 2.84 1.44 -2.50
N VAL A 124 3.86 1.02 -3.26
CA VAL A 124 4.84 0.02 -2.81
C VAL A 124 6.23 0.57 -3.00
N VAL A 125 7.07 0.47 -1.98
CA VAL A 125 8.49 0.84 -2.03
C VAL A 125 9.33 -0.40 -1.73
N ILE A 126 10.32 -0.66 -2.58
CA ILE A 126 11.28 -1.76 -2.41
C ILE A 126 12.69 -1.16 -2.35
N ALA A 127 13.44 -1.55 -1.32
CA ALA A 127 14.84 -1.15 -1.18
C ALA A 127 15.74 -2.18 -1.86
N GLY A 128 16.33 -1.76 -2.99
CA GLY A 128 17.21 -2.61 -3.80
C GLY A 128 16.52 -3.23 -5.00
N ARG A 129 16.90 -2.77 -6.19
CA ARG A 129 16.31 -3.25 -7.45
C ARG A 129 16.46 -4.75 -7.64
N ILE A 130 17.54 -5.35 -7.13
CA ILE A 130 17.78 -6.79 -7.26
C ILE A 130 16.76 -7.63 -6.49
N HIS A 131 16.04 -7.03 -5.53
CA HIS A 131 15.04 -7.74 -4.72
C HIS A 131 13.63 -7.64 -5.30
N VAL A 132 13.43 -6.90 -6.40
CA VAL A 132 12.08 -6.64 -6.93
C VAL A 132 11.38 -7.93 -7.36
N ARG A 133 12.03 -8.79 -8.14
CA ARG A 133 11.37 -10.00 -8.67
C ARG A 133 10.85 -10.93 -7.58
N PRO A 134 11.66 -11.36 -6.60
CA PRO A 134 11.14 -12.25 -5.55
C PRO A 134 10.12 -11.57 -4.66
N LEU A 135 10.27 -10.28 -4.37
CA LEU A 135 9.30 -9.55 -3.56
C LEU A 135 7.98 -9.34 -4.28
N VAL A 136 7.99 -9.10 -5.58
CA VAL A 136 6.76 -8.97 -6.38
C VAL A 136 5.95 -10.27 -6.33
N THR A 137 6.60 -11.42 -6.42
CA THR A 137 5.92 -12.70 -6.28
C THR A 137 5.22 -12.82 -4.91
N GLN A 138 5.93 -12.46 -3.85
CA GLN A 138 5.38 -12.50 -2.50
C GLN A 138 4.25 -11.48 -2.30
N LEU A 139 4.42 -10.27 -2.84
CA LEU A 139 3.39 -9.23 -2.79
C LEU A 139 2.13 -9.65 -3.51
N ASN A 140 2.24 -10.26 -4.69
CA ASN A 140 1.07 -10.73 -5.43
C ASN A 140 0.31 -11.81 -4.66
N THR A 141 1.00 -12.70 -3.96
CA THR A 141 0.34 -13.67 -3.08
C THR A 141 -0.49 -12.97 -2.02
N MET A 142 0.07 -11.95 -1.37
CA MET A 142 -0.64 -11.15 -0.38
C MET A 142 -1.82 -10.40 -1.00
N LEU A 143 -1.62 -9.76 -2.15
CA LEU A 143 -2.67 -8.98 -2.81
C LEU A 143 -3.83 -9.85 -3.29
N GLN A 144 -3.57 -11.09 -3.70
CA GLN A 144 -4.62 -12.02 -4.10
C GLN A 144 -5.55 -12.39 -2.93
N GLN A 145 -5.07 -12.31 -1.70
CA GLN A 145 -5.85 -12.60 -0.49
C GLN A 145 -6.43 -11.33 0.14
N LEU A 146 -6.15 -10.16 -0.44
CA LEU A 146 -6.68 -8.89 0.07
C LEU A 146 -8.18 -8.81 -0.19
N ASP A 147 -8.94 -8.56 0.87
CA ASP A 147 -10.40 -8.42 0.82
C ASP A 147 -10.78 -6.98 1.16
N LEU A 148 -11.33 -6.29 0.18
CA LEU A 148 -11.77 -4.91 0.30
C LEU A 148 -13.29 -4.79 0.43
N ALA A 149 -13.99 -5.91 0.52
CA ALA A 149 -15.42 -5.98 0.77
C ALA A 149 -15.73 -6.40 2.21
N ALA A 150 -14.70 -6.64 2.98
CA ALA A 150 -14.83 -7.16 4.34
C ALA A 150 -15.56 -6.21 5.30
#